data_3c766ff94e879eec9d7edb0f506de484
#
_entry.id   3c766ff94e879eec9d7edb0f506de484
#
_cell.length_a   1.000
_cell.length_b   1.000
_cell.length_c   1.000
_cell.angle_alpha   90.00
_cell.angle_beta   90.00
_cell.angle_gamma   90.00
#
_symmetry.space_group_name_H-M   'P 1'
#
loop_
_entity.id
_entity.type
_entity.pdbx_description
1 polymer ?
#
loop_
_entity_poly.entity_id
_entity_poly.type
_entity_poly.pdbx_seq_one_letter_code
_entity_poly.pdbx_strand_id
1 'polypeptide(L)'
;MTQRSYRSITANHLLDSLDLVQSVFTAHKDAREGELVRSLVEEIRLSQNHLPDLELIALDEADRVIGYAMFSRLQLEGRYGDELLLLSPVAVQTELQRQHISKELLEYGFARAVQLGFGAVLVEGNPANYRARGFVTAAPYGILPGKTVHLPHIDCLMVKELQPGALARIHGVLEYPYRALQ
;
A
#
# COMPACT_ATOMS: atom_id res chain seq x y z
N MET A 1 -12.74 -16.16 -18.76
CA MET A 1 -11.97 -15.40 -17.76
C MET A 1 -11.55 -14.10 -18.42
N THR A 2 -11.93 -12.96 -17.87
CA THR A 2 -11.52 -11.65 -18.37
C THR A 2 -10.01 -11.52 -18.20
N GLN A 3 -9.29 -11.28 -19.28
CA GLN A 3 -7.83 -11.14 -19.24
C GLN A 3 -7.48 -9.83 -18.50
N ARG A 4 -6.63 -9.92 -17.48
CA ARG A 4 -6.15 -8.78 -16.70
C ARG A 4 -4.64 -8.65 -16.85
N SER A 5 -4.14 -7.43 -16.77
CA SER A 5 -2.70 -7.18 -16.70
C SER A 5 -2.35 -6.36 -15.46
N TYR A 6 -1.14 -6.57 -14.95
CA TYR A 6 -0.60 -5.90 -13.77
C TYR A 6 0.72 -5.26 -14.14
N ARG A 7 0.88 -3.98 -13.85
CA ARG A 7 2.10 -3.25 -14.17
C ARG A 7 2.29 -2.00 -13.31
N SER A 8 3.47 -1.43 -13.39
CA SER A 8 3.73 -0.09 -12.87
C SER A 8 2.92 0.95 -13.64
N ILE A 9 2.48 1.99 -12.96
CA ILE A 9 1.66 3.06 -13.55
C ILE A 9 2.42 3.79 -14.65
N THR A 10 1.67 4.28 -15.64
CA THR A 10 2.19 5.16 -16.69
C THR A 10 1.47 6.50 -16.66
N ALA A 11 2.03 7.51 -17.32
CA ALA A 11 1.47 8.85 -17.36
C ALA A 11 -0.01 8.88 -17.80
N ASN A 12 -0.40 7.99 -18.72
CA ASN A 12 -1.77 7.90 -19.24
C ASN A 12 -2.81 7.45 -18.20
N HIS A 13 -2.38 6.81 -17.10
CA HIS A 13 -3.28 6.25 -16.09
C HIS A 13 -3.28 7.03 -14.76
N LEU A 14 -2.52 8.14 -14.68
CA LEU A 14 -2.38 8.90 -13.43
C LEU A 14 -3.72 9.46 -12.93
N LEU A 15 -4.53 10.03 -13.81
CA LEU A 15 -5.81 10.60 -13.43
C LEU A 15 -6.84 9.49 -13.14
N ASP A 16 -6.93 8.49 -14.00
CA ASP A 16 -7.86 7.37 -13.83
C ASP A 16 -7.61 6.60 -12.53
N SER A 17 -6.35 6.48 -12.12
CA SER A 17 -6.00 5.86 -10.84
C SER A 17 -6.43 6.69 -9.63
N LEU A 18 -6.34 8.02 -9.69
CA LEU A 18 -6.84 8.93 -8.64
C LEU A 18 -8.36 8.84 -8.53
N ASP A 19 -9.06 8.84 -9.68
CA ASP A 19 -10.51 8.75 -9.73
C ASP A 19 -10.99 7.40 -9.20
N LEU A 20 -10.31 6.31 -9.53
CA LEU A 20 -10.58 4.98 -8.96
C LEU A 20 -10.44 4.99 -7.44
N VAL A 21 -9.30 5.46 -6.93
CA VAL A 21 -9.03 5.51 -5.49
C VAL A 21 -10.10 6.33 -4.78
N GLN A 22 -10.38 7.52 -5.24
CA GLN A 22 -11.40 8.39 -4.63
C GLN A 22 -12.77 7.73 -4.64
N SER A 23 -13.21 7.15 -5.75
CA SER A 23 -14.53 6.52 -5.87
C SER A 23 -14.69 5.30 -4.96
N VAL A 24 -13.65 4.46 -4.86
CA VAL A 24 -13.66 3.26 -4.01
C VAL A 24 -13.77 3.63 -2.53
N PHE A 25 -12.99 4.59 -2.06
CA PHE A 25 -13.02 4.99 -0.65
C PHE A 25 -14.26 5.83 -0.31
N THR A 26 -14.78 6.61 -1.26
CA THR A 26 -16.09 7.28 -1.12
C THR A 26 -17.21 6.27 -0.94
N ALA A 27 -17.23 5.22 -1.75
CA ALA A 27 -18.24 4.16 -1.66
C ALA A 27 -18.10 3.31 -0.38
N HIS A 28 -16.86 3.14 0.12
CA HIS A 28 -16.60 2.37 1.34
C HIS A 28 -17.03 3.10 2.61
N LYS A 29 -16.87 4.41 2.67
CA LYS A 29 -17.16 5.22 3.86
C LYS A 29 -17.96 6.48 3.52
N ASP A 30 -17.32 7.50 2.95
CA ASP A 30 -17.94 8.77 2.58
C ASP A 30 -17.03 9.59 1.62
N ALA A 31 -17.56 10.72 1.12
CA ALA A 31 -16.84 11.59 0.20
C ALA A 31 -15.54 12.17 0.82
N ARG A 32 -15.54 12.46 2.12
CA ARG A 32 -14.37 12.98 2.83
C ARG A 32 -13.23 11.96 2.85
N GLU A 33 -13.56 10.70 3.07
CA GLU A 33 -12.56 9.61 3.01
C GLU A 33 -11.98 9.46 1.61
N GLY A 34 -12.83 9.51 0.57
CA GLY A 34 -12.37 9.48 -0.82
C GLY A 34 -11.41 10.60 -1.15
N GLU A 35 -11.72 11.83 -0.75
CA GLU A 35 -10.84 13.00 -0.92
C GLU A 35 -9.53 12.86 -0.14
N LEU A 36 -9.59 12.35 1.09
CA LEU A 36 -8.42 12.16 1.95
C LEU A 36 -7.45 11.15 1.33
N VAL A 37 -7.94 10.00 0.86
CA VAL A 37 -7.08 8.98 0.25
C VAL A 37 -6.55 9.43 -1.12
N ARG A 38 -7.32 10.17 -1.91
CA ARG A 38 -6.82 10.84 -3.11
C ARG A 38 -5.65 11.76 -2.79
N SER A 39 -5.81 12.62 -1.76
CA SER A 39 -4.76 13.53 -1.31
C SER A 39 -3.51 12.78 -0.85
N LEU A 40 -3.66 11.62 -0.20
CA LEU A 40 -2.54 10.77 0.17
C LEU A 40 -1.71 10.35 -1.04
N VAL A 41 -2.37 9.88 -2.11
CA VAL A 41 -1.67 9.49 -3.35
C VAL A 41 -0.91 10.68 -3.92
N GLU A 42 -1.53 11.85 -3.96
CA GLU A 42 -0.90 13.08 -4.47
C GLU A 42 0.28 13.51 -3.60
N GLU A 43 0.15 13.47 -2.26
CA GLU A 43 1.26 13.76 -1.34
C GLU A 43 2.45 12.80 -1.55
N ILE A 44 2.19 11.50 -1.69
CA ILE A 44 3.23 10.50 -1.93
C ILE A 44 3.93 10.76 -3.26
N ARG A 45 3.18 11.01 -4.34
CA ARG A 45 3.74 11.30 -5.68
C ARG A 45 4.68 12.50 -5.69
N LEU A 46 4.42 13.49 -4.84
CA LEU A 46 5.25 14.69 -4.71
C LEU A 46 6.42 14.54 -3.73
N SER A 47 6.47 13.44 -3.00
CA SER A 47 7.50 13.19 -1.99
C SER A 47 8.71 12.44 -2.55
N GLN A 48 9.83 12.51 -1.83
CA GLN A 48 11.01 11.69 -2.11
C GLN A 48 10.80 10.18 -1.85
N ASN A 49 9.70 9.80 -1.22
CA ASN A 49 9.36 8.43 -0.90
C ASN A 49 8.64 7.72 -2.05
N HIS A 50 8.24 8.45 -3.09
CA HIS A 50 7.57 7.88 -4.25
C HIS A 50 8.49 6.94 -5.02
N LEU A 51 7.96 5.79 -5.39
CA LEU A 51 8.63 4.78 -6.21
C LEU A 51 7.75 4.47 -7.42
N PRO A 52 7.99 5.10 -8.60
CA PRO A 52 7.16 4.86 -9.78
C PRO A 52 7.07 3.39 -10.19
N ASP A 53 8.13 2.61 -10.00
CA ASP A 53 8.15 1.17 -10.26
C ASP A 53 7.24 0.35 -9.33
N LEU A 54 6.86 0.91 -8.19
CA LEU A 54 6.01 0.29 -7.17
C LEU A 54 4.68 1.02 -6.95
N GLU A 55 4.34 1.93 -7.83
CA GLU A 55 2.98 2.43 -7.99
C GLU A 55 2.30 1.60 -9.07
N LEU A 56 1.37 0.74 -8.67
CA LEU A 56 0.89 -0.38 -9.48
C LEU A 56 -0.57 -0.23 -9.86
N ILE A 57 -0.89 -0.69 -11.06
CA ILE A 57 -2.26 -0.74 -11.57
C ILE A 57 -2.60 -2.14 -12.10
N ALA A 58 -3.85 -2.49 -11.93
CA ALA A 58 -4.50 -3.58 -12.64
C ALA A 58 -5.37 -3.01 -13.76
N LEU A 59 -5.23 -3.55 -14.96
CA LEU A 59 -5.97 -3.13 -16.14
C LEU A 59 -6.86 -4.26 -16.66
N ASP A 60 -8.00 -3.91 -17.19
CA ASP A 60 -8.87 -4.81 -17.95
C ASP A 60 -8.45 -4.89 -19.44
N GLU A 61 -9.20 -5.66 -20.23
CA GLU A 61 -8.96 -5.85 -21.68
C GLU A 61 -9.12 -4.53 -22.48
N ALA A 62 -9.83 -3.55 -21.96
CA ALA A 62 -10.04 -2.24 -22.57
C ALA A 62 -9.05 -1.17 -22.06
N ASP A 63 -7.96 -1.58 -21.42
CA ASP A 63 -6.93 -0.70 -20.82
C ASP A 63 -7.48 0.25 -19.73
N ARG A 64 -8.58 -0.11 -19.06
CA ARG A 64 -9.16 0.67 -17.96
C ARG A 64 -8.56 0.24 -16.64
N VAL A 65 -8.28 1.21 -15.76
CA VAL A 65 -7.77 0.97 -14.40
C VAL A 65 -8.87 0.38 -13.53
N ILE A 66 -8.71 -0.87 -13.11
CA ILE A 66 -9.65 -1.61 -12.27
C ILE A 66 -9.11 -1.92 -10.89
N GLY A 67 -7.83 -1.72 -10.67
CA GLY A 67 -7.16 -1.89 -9.38
C GLY A 67 -5.96 -0.99 -9.26
N TYR A 68 -5.62 -0.64 -8.03
CA TYR A 68 -4.51 0.24 -7.68
C TYR A 68 -3.86 -0.18 -6.38
N ALA A 69 -2.53 -0.12 -6.32
CA ALA A 69 -1.77 -0.30 -5.09
C ALA A 69 -0.49 0.54 -5.14
N MET A 70 -0.20 1.26 -4.07
CA MET A 70 1.06 2.01 -3.95
C MET A 70 1.90 1.45 -2.81
N PHE A 71 3.15 1.17 -3.13
CA PHE A 71 4.22 0.94 -2.18
C PHE A 71 5.16 2.15 -2.23
N SER A 72 5.40 2.78 -1.11
CA SER A 72 6.31 3.92 -1.01
C SER A 72 7.38 3.66 0.05
N ARG A 73 8.52 4.34 -0.04
CA ARG A 73 9.56 4.25 0.99
C ARG A 73 9.01 4.67 2.34
N LEU A 74 9.40 3.93 3.38
CA LEU A 74 9.03 4.25 4.75
C LEU A 74 10.27 4.22 5.64
N GLN A 75 10.33 5.14 6.59
CA GLN A 75 11.39 5.18 7.58
C GLN A 75 10.80 5.01 8.98
N LEU A 76 11.54 4.35 9.83
CA LEU A 76 11.32 4.33 11.27
C LEU A 76 12.45 5.13 11.91
N GLU A 77 12.12 6.25 12.52
CA GLU A 77 13.09 7.14 13.17
C GLU A 77 14.28 7.51 12.24
N GLY A 78 13.98 7.80 10.98
CA GLY A 78 14.98 8.18 9.96
C GLY A 78 15.81 7.03 9.39
N ARG A 79 15.47 5.77 9.68
CA ARG A 79 16.19 4.57 9.23
C ARG A 79 15.34 3.71 8.30
N TYR A 80 15.98 2.83 7.55
CA TYR A 80 15.39 1.77 6.71
C TYR A 80 14.69 2.25 5.43
N GLY A 81 14.92 3.49 4.97
CA GLY A 81 14.27 4.02 3.77
C GLY A 81 14.52 3.21 2.48
N ASP A 82 15.61 2.44 2.42
CA ASP A 82 15.93 1.57 1.29
C ASP A 82 15.58 0.08 1.54
N GLU A 83 14.98 -0.22 2.71
CA GLU A 83 14.63 -1.59 3.09
C GLU A 83 13.14 -1.77 3.40
N LEU A 84 12.46 -0.69 3.80
CA LEU A 84 11.08 -0.73 4.29
C LEU A 84 10.13 0.04 3.38
N LEU A 85 8.99 -0.58 3.09
CA LEU A 85 7.90 0.00 2.32
C LEU A 85 6.65 0.20 3.18
N LEU A 86 5.88 1.22 2.84
CA LEU A 86 4.48 1.39 3.24
C LEU A 86 3.59 0.94 2.07
N LEU A 87 2.65 0.05 2.32
CA LEU A 87 1.58 -0.29 1.39
C LEU A 87 0.35 0.54 1.74
N SER A 88 0.10 1.58 0.96
CA SER A 88 -1.09 2.44 1.09
C SER A 88 -1.17 3.44 -0.08
N PRO A 89 -2.35 3.62 -0.69
CA PRO A 89 -3.57 2.83 -0.53
C PRO A 89 -3.62 1.58 -1.41
N VAL A 90 -4.61 0.72 -1.17
CA VAL A 90 -5.03 -0.37 -2.06
C VAL A 90 -6.49 -0.17 -2.41
N ALA A 91 -6.83 -0.17 -3.69
CA ALA A 91 -8.19 -0.01 -4.17
C ALA A 91 -8.49 -0.99 -5.32
N VAL A 92 -9.69 -1.53 -5.33
CA VAL A 92 -10.24 -2.33 -6.45
C VAL A 92 -11.63 -1.79 -6.73
N GLN A 93 -11.93 -1.59 -8.02
CA GLN A 93 -13.25 -1.15 -8.47
C GLN A 93 -14.35 -1.95 -7.76
N THR A 94 -15.32 -1.26 -7.19
CA THR A 94 -16.29 -1.84 -6.23
C THR A 94 -17.01 -3.07 -6.80
N GLU A 95 -17.42 -3.01 -8.07
CA GLU A 95 -18.15 -4.07 -8.76
C GLU A 95 -17.27 -5.30 -9.07
N LEU A 96 -15.94 -5.14 -9.01
CA LEU A 96 -14.97 -6.18 -9.30
C LEU A 96 -14.27 -6.75 -8.05
N GLN A 97 -14.70 -6.34 -6.86
CA GLN A 97 -14.17 -6.87 -5.61
C GLN A 97 -14.46 -8.37 -5.46
N ARG A 98 -13.67 -9.06 -4.63
CA ARG A 98 -13.73 -10.52 -4.39
C ARG A 98 -13.45 -11.39 -5.63
N GLN A 99 -12.80 -10.82 -6.63
CA GLN A 99 -12.36 -11.53 -7.84
C GLN A 99 -10.84 -11.70 -7.91
N HIS A 100 -10.16 -11.67 -6.77
CA HIS A 100 -8.71 -11.82 -6.59
C HIS A 100 -7.82 -10.72 -7.20
N ILE A 101 -8.38 -9.61 -7.70
CA ILE A 101 -7.59 -8.53 -8.31
C ILE A 101 -6.57 -7.97 -7.33
N SER A 102 -6.98 -7.64 -6.09
CA SER A 102 -6.05 -7.14 -5.07
C SER A 102 -4.98 -8.16 -4.70
N LYS A 103 -5.33 -9.45 -4.64
CA LYS A 103 -4.37 -10.52 -4.36
C LYS A 103 -3.28 -10.56 -5.43
N GLU A 104 -3.67 -10.65 -6.69
CA GLU A 104 -2.76 -10.75 -7.83
C GLU A 104 -1.90 -9.48 -7.97
N LEU A 105 -2.51 -8.29 -7.79
CA LEU A 105 -1.81 -7.01 -7.82
C LEU A 105 -0.75 -6.91 -6.71
N LEU A 106 -1.07 -7.34 -5.48
CA LEU A 106 -0.12 -7.32 -4.37
C LEU A 106 0.98 -8.37 -4.54
N GLU A 107 0.67 -9.56 -5.04
CA GLU A 107 1.68 -10.59 -5.36
C GLU A 107 2.68 -10.06 -6.40
N TYR A 108 2.19 -9.38 -7.45
CA TYR A 108 3.04 -8.69 -8.41
C TYR A 108 3.94 -7.64 -7.73
N GLY A 109 3.35 -6.83 -6.84
CA GLY A 109 4.07 -5.80 -6.09
C GLY A 109 5.14 -6.35 -5.16
N PHE A 110 4.85 -7.42 -4.42
CA PHE A 110 5.83 -8.06 -3.54
C PHE A 110 7.01 -8.63 -4.34
N ALA A 111 6.75 -9.30 -5.45
CA ALA A 111 7.81 -9.80 -6.32
C ALA A 111 8.69 -8.66 -6.85
N ARG A 112 8.07 -7.56 -7.27
CA ARG A 112 8.79 -6.38 -7.78
C ARG A 112 9.60 -5.70 -6.67
N ALA A 113 9.05 -5.59 -5.46
CA ALA A 113 9.74 -5.03 -4.31
C ALA A 113 11.00 -5.83 -3.93
N VAL A 114 10.90 -7.17 -3.95
CA VAL A 114 12.07 -8.06 -3.75
C VAL A 114 13.15 -7.82 -4.80
N GLN A 115 12.78 -7.72 -6.08
CA GLN A 115 13.73 -7.41 -7.16
C GLN A 115 14.45 -6.07 -6.97
N LEU A 116 13.78 -5.09 -6.37
CA LEU A 116 14.32 -3.77 -6.07
C LEU A 116 15.10 -3.71 -4.75
N GLY A 117 15.21 -4.81 -4.01
CA GLY A 117 16.03 -4.93 -2.81
C GLY A 117 15.32 -4.63 -1.49
N PHE A 118 14.00 -4.39 -1.49
CA PHE A 118 13.25 -4.12 -0.26
C PHE A 118 13.09 -5.39 0.58
N GLY A 119 13.26 -5.23 1.91
CA GLY A 119 13.24 -6.32 2.88
C GLY A 119 11.89 -6.57 3.52
N ALA A 120 11.05 -5.54 3.68
CA ALA A 120 9.78 -5.66 4.36
C ALA A 120 8.76 -4.60 3.88
N VAL A 121 7.47 -4.90 4.12
CA VAL A 121 6.33 -4.00 3.85
C VAL A 121 5.50 -3.86 5.11
N LEU A 122 5.21 -2.62 5.50
CA LEU A 122 4.22 -2.26 6.52
C LEU A 122 2.88 -1.95 5.87
N VAL A 123 1.80 -2.30 6.55
CA VAL A 123 0.43 -1.92 6.20
C VAL A 123 -0.36 -1.62 7.46
N GLU A 124 -1.24 -0.63 7.39
CA GLU A 124 -2.31 -0.45 8.35
C GLU A 124 -3.61 -0.99 7.72
N GLY A 125 -4.25 -1.95 8.36
CA GLY A 125 -5.45 -2.54 7.82
C GLY A 125 -6.10 -3.61 8.70
N ASN A 126 -7.16 -4.21 8.18
CA ASN A 126 -7.85 -5.28 8.87
C ASN A 126 -6.99 -6.56 8.89
N PRO A 127 -6.62 -7.08 10.08
CA PRO A 127 -5.80 -8.29 10.19
C PRO A 127 -6.37 -9.49 9.46
N ALA A 128 -7.70 -9.66 9.43
CA ALA A 128 -8.35 -10.77 8.72
C ALA A 128 -8.02 -10.78 7.22
N ASN A 129 -7.88 -9.60 6.61
CA ASN A 129 -7.56 -9.48 5.19
C ASN A 129 -6.07 -9.69 4.91
N TYR A 130 -5.19 -9.16 5.76
CA TYR A 130 -3.76 -9.13 5.48
C TYR A 130 -3.01 -10.36 5.97
N ARG A 131 -3.48 -11.07 7.00
CA ARG A 131 -2.89 -12.36 7.41
C ARG A 131 -2.90 -13.39 6.29
N ALA A 132 -3.98 -13.44 5.50
CA ALA A 132 -4.06 -14.32 4.33
C ALA A 132 -3.04 -13.97 3.23
N ARG A 133 -2.43 -12.79 3.28
CA ARG A 133 -1.37 -12.32 2.37
C ARG A 133 0.03 -12.41 2.98
N GLY A 134 0.17 -13.06 4.12
CA GLY A 134 1.46 -13.30 4.79
C GLY A 134 1.92 -12.16 5.70
N PHE A 135 1.06 -11.20 6.03
CA PHE A 135 1.35 -10.19 7.03
C PHE A 135 1.15 -10.75 8.45
N VAL A 136 1.94 -10.24 9.38
CA VAL A 136 1.87 -10.52 10.80
C VAL A 136 1.79 -9.21 11.58
N THR A 137 1.32 -9.24 12.83
CA THR A 137 1.32 -8.07 13.71
C THR A 137 2.73 -7.53 13.86
N ALA A 138 2.93 -6.21 13.72
CA ALA A 138 4.25 -5.57 13.71
C ALA A 138 4.86 -5.42 15.11
N ALA A 139 4.05 -5.23 16.15
CA ALA A 139 4.52 -4.97 17.52
C ALA A 139 5.47 -6.02 18.08
N PRO A 140 5.27 -7.34 17.90
CA PRO A 140 6.22 -8.36 18.37
C PRO A 140 7.64 -8.25 17.77
N TYR A 141 7.75 -7.58 16.62
CA TYR A 141 9.05 -7.32 15.95
C TYR A 141 9.65 -5.96 16.34
N GLY A 142 9.08 -5.28 17.34
CA GLY A 142 9.57 -3.98 17.80
C GLY A 142 9.23 -2.81 16.88
N ILE A 143 8.24 -2.96 15.99
CA ILE A 143 7.72 -1.87 15.17
C ILE A 143 6.44 -1.37 15.83
N LEU A 144 6.49 -0.16 16.38
CA LEU A 144 5.45 0.39 17.22
C LEU A 144 4.84 1.66 16.61
N PRO A 145 3.54 1.91 16.81
CA PRO A 145 2.91 3.15 16.36
C PRO A 145 3.39 4.33 17.20
N GLY A 146 3.71 5.43 16.54
CA GLY A 146 4.01 6.72 17.14
C GLY A 146 2.76 7.60 17.29
N LYS A 147 2.97 8.89 17.52
CA LYS A 147 1.89 9.85 17.84
C LYS A 147 0.98 10.16 16.64
N THR A 148 1.50 10.03 15.42
CA THR A 148 0.74 10.28 14.18
C THR A 148 -0.01 9.05 13.67
N VAL A 149 0.10 7.92 14.36
CA VAL A 149 -0.50 6.65 13.92
C VAL A 149 -1.70 6.33 14.81
N HIS A 150 -2.89 6.41 14.27
CA HIS A 150 -4.16 6.25 14.98
C HIS A 150 -4.83 4.92 14.61
N LEU A 151 -4.48 3.86 15.32
CA LEU A 151 -4.99 2.50 15.07
C LEU A 151 -6.26 2.22 15.88
N PRO A 152 -7.26 1.52 15.28
CA PRO A 152 -8.36 0.96 16.06
C PRO A 152 -7.88 -0.07 17.09
N HIS A 153 -6.85 -0.85 16.75
CA HIS A 153 -6.19 -1.83 17.60
C HIS A 153 -4.74 -2.01 17.14
N ILE A 154 -3.86 -2.37 18.06
CA ILE A 154 -2.42 -2.57 17.76
C ILE A 154 -2.18 -3.61 16.65
N ASP A 155 -3.03 -4.63 16.55
CA ASP A 155 -2.93 -5.67 15.53
C ASP A 155 -3.22 -5.15 14.10
N CYS A 156 -3.77 -3.94 13.97
CA CYS A 156 -4.00 -3.32 12.66
C CYS A 156 -2.72 -2.79 12.02
N LEU A 157 -1.64 -2.61 12.78
CA LEU A 157 -0.31 -2.35 12.23
C LEU A 157 0.38 -3.69 11.97
N MET A 158 0.58 -3.99 10.69
CA MET A 158 1.07 -5.29 10.25
C MET A 158 2.30 -5.13 9.38
N VAL A 159 3.13 -6.16 9.36
CA VAL A 159 4.36 -6.20 8.56
C VAL A 159 4.47 -7.55 7.83
N LYS A 160 5.00 -7.50 6.62
CA LYS A 160 5.36 -8.69 5.84
C LYS A 160 6.85 -8.67 5.55
N GLU A 161 7.53 -9.75 5.93
CA GLU A 161 8.91 -9.98 5.53
C GLU A 161 8.96 -10.37 4.04
N LEU A 162 9.77 -9.67 3.26
CA LEU A 162 10.00 -9.96 1.85
C LEU A 162 11.32 -10.71 1.63
N GLN A 163 12.35 -10.39 2.43
CA GLN A 163 13.65 -11.05 2.38
C GLN A 163 13.95 -11.67 3.73
N PRO A 164 14.46 -12.91 3.77
CA PRO A 164 14.76 -13.60 5.03
C PRO A 164 15.67 -12.77 5.93
N GLY A 165 15.28 -12.63 7.21
CA GLY A 165 16.04 -11.90 8.22
C GLY A 165 15.78 -10.39 8.27
N ALA A 166 14.94 -9.81 7.40
CA ALA A 166 14.64 -8.38 7.42
C ALA A 166 13.99 -7.96 8.75
N LEU A 167 13.02 -8.72 9.25
CA LEU A 167 12.36 -8.43 10.53
C LEU A 167 13.24 -8.60 11.78
N ALA A 168 14.37 -9.27 11.65
CA ALA A 168 15.36 -9.31 12.73
C ALA A 168 16.15 -7.99 12.87
N ARG A 169 16.15 -7.15 11.83
CA ARG A 169 16.93 -5.89 11.79
C ARG A 169 16.04 -4.66 11.89
N ILE A 170 14.86 -4.71 11.29
CA ILE A 170 13.95 -3.55 11.16
C ILE A 170 13.10 -3.43 12.41
N HIS A 171 13.27 -2.35 13.16
CA HIS A 171 12.50 -2.02 14.35
C HIS A 171 12.50 -0.51 14.59
N GLY A 172 11.57 0.00 15.38
CA GLY A 172 11.48 1.40 15.74
C GLY A 172 10.06 1.92 15.77
N VAL A 173 9.92 3.22 15.95
CA VAL A 173 8.63 3.89 16.03
C VAL A 173 8.23 4.43 14.66
N LEU A 174 7.00 4.11 14.24
CA LEU A 174 6.41 4.61 13.02
C LEU A 174 5.75 5.98 13.27
N GLU A 175 6.14 6.96 12.49
CA GLU A 175 5.42 8.23 12.33
C GLU A 175 5.10 8.43 10.84
N TYR A 176 3.86 8.76 10.52
CA TYR A 176 3.49 9.00 9.14
C TYR A 176 3.97 10.38 8.67
N PRO A 177 4.69 10.45 7.52
CA PRO A 177 5.14 11.73 6.97
C PRO A 177 4.03 12.47 6.20
N TYR A 178 2.88 11.85 6.00
CA TYR A 178 1.78 12.36 5.18
C TYR A 178 0.64 12.91 6.04
N ARG A 179 0.16 14.12 5.71
CA ARG A 179 -0.96 14.77 6.43
C ARG A 179 -2.24 13.95 6.36
N ALA A 180 -2.46 13.30 5.22
CA ALA A 180 -3.64 12.46 5.02
C ALA A 180 -3.70 11.23 5.92
N LEU A 181 -2.60 10.84 6.57
CA LEU A 181 -2.53 9.70 7.50
C LEU A 181 -2.40 10.13 8.98
N GLN A 182 -2.31 11.43 9.26
CA GLN A 182 -2.15 11.96 10.62
C GLN A 182 -3.48 12.24 11.33
#